data_2a1c411f89a84e0a773beb20160a9b27
#
_entry.id   2a1c411f89a84e0a773beb20160a9b27
#
_cell.length_a   1.000
_cell.length_b   1.000
_cell.length_c   1.000
_cell.angle_alpha   90.00
_cell.angle_beta   90.00
_cell.angle_gamma   90.00
#
_symmetry.space_group_name_H-M   'P 1'
#
loop_
_entity.id
_entity.type
_entity.pdbx_description
1 polymer ?
#
loop_
_entity_poly.entity_id
_entity_poly.type
_entity_poly.pdbx_seq_one_letter_code
_entity_poly.pdbx_strand_id
1 'polypeptide(L)'
;TLLLTTSGKVLASGLNVYGQTSNAEGKTNKFEEIKLNELIGKISAGDNHSVLLTTKGEIYTFGYNVKGQLGNGNNKNTNIPTKVSGIRDIMDISAGKNQTIILSSNKILYSTGSNEQGELGIGTDENKVLFTQIKTIDNMMSISSGNTYNVAIRYDGEVYAWGDYYHGIQNIKTKTNSRIPVKIGNDSSYANEKEITLNVNSSKQIEITPKYTFNVFKEDEMYNDFSYETINEEIAKVNAKGTITGQKVGTTWVK
;
A
#
# COMPACT_ATOMS: atom_id res chain seq x y z
N THR A 1 -11.19 -18.02 3.89
CA THR A 1 -10.54 -17.93 2.55
C THR A 1 -11.58 -17.59 1.50
N LEU A 2 -11.26 -16.64 0.62
CA LEU A 2 -12.05 -16.29 -0.57
C LEU A 2 -11.30 -16.73 -1.83
N LEU A 3 -12.05 -17.11 -2.87
CA LEU A 3 -11.53 -17.46 -4.19
C LEU A 3 -12.40 -16.78 -5.25
N LEU A 4 -11.78 -16.01 -6.13
CA LEU A 4 -12.43 -15.38 -7.27
C LEU A 4 -12.18 -16.23 -8.53
N THR A 5 -13.24 -16.59 -9.23
CA THR A 5 -13.16 -17.31 -10.49
C THR A 5 -12.96 -16.36 -11.67
N THR A 6 -12.49 -16.87 -12.79
CA THR A 6 -12.36 -16.11 -14.04
C THR A 6 -13.70 -15.65 -14.61
N SER A 7 -14.81 -16.27 -14.18
CA SER A 7 -16.17 -15.85 -14.53
C SER A 7 -16.78 -14.79 -13.59
N GLY A 8 -16.00 -14.26 -12.64
CA GLY A 8 -16.47 -13.23 -11.70
C GLY A 8 -17.31 -13.74 -10.54
N LYS A 9 -17.35 -15.07 -10.31
CA LYS A 9 -18.00 -15.67 -9.15
C LYS A 9 -17.05 -15.78 -7.98
N VAL A 10 -17.55 -15.72 -6.75
CA VAL A 10 -16.76 -15.86 -5.52
C VAL A 10 -17.14 -17.12 -4.78
N LEU A 11 -16.13 -17.88 -4.37
CA LEU A 11 -16.32 -19.02 -3.47
C LEU A 11 -15.62 -18.70 -2.13
N ALA A 12 -16.19 -19.22 -1.05
CA ALA A 12 -15.63 -19.06 0.29
C ALA A 12 -15.52 -20.40 1.02
N SER A 13 -14.54 -20.50 1.90
CA SER A 13 -14.31 -21.66 2.76
C SER A 13 -13.64 -21.21 4.06
N GLY A 14 -13.90 -21.91 5.14
CA GLY A 14 -13.28 -21.71 6.45
C GLY A 14 -14.28 -21.40 7.56
N LEU A 15 -13.78 -20.70 8.58
CA LEU A 15 -14.59 -20.28 9.75
C LEU A 15 -15.62 -19.23 9.34
N ASN A 16 -16.84 -19.38 9.88
CA ASN A 16 -17.99 -18.50 9.58
C ASN A 16 -18.77 -18.05 10.83
N VAL A 17 -18.10 -17.95 11.96
CA VAL A 17 -18.72 -17.57 13.25
C VAL A 17 -19.37 -16.18 13.20
N TYR A 18 -18.83 -15.30 12.35
CA TYR A 18 -19.32 -13.92 12.19
C TYR A 18 -20.02 -13.67 10.85
N GLY A 19 -20.17 -14.71 10.03
CA GLY A 19 -20.77 -14.57 8.70
C GLY A 19 -19.76 -14.25 7.58
N GLN A 20 -18.46 -14.33 7.84
CA GLN A 20 -17.39 -13.92 6.90
C GLN A 20 -17.26 -14.79 5.63
N THR A 21 -17.94 -15.92 5.56
CA THR A 21 -18.05 -16.74 4.33
C THR A 21 -19.42 -16.66 3.66
N SER A 22 -20.34 -15.89 4.21
CA SER A 22 -21.72 -15.69 3.69
C SER A 22 -22.59 -16.96 3.61
N ASN A 23 -22.14 -18.07 4.13
CA ASN A 23 -22.82 -19.37 4.08
C ASN A 23 -23.50 -19.69 5.42
N ALA A 24 -23.96 -20.93 5.60
CA ALA A 24 -24.52 -21.37 6.87
C ALA A 24 -23.50 -21.20 8.02
N GLU A 25 -24.02 -21.02 9.25
CA GLU A 25 -23.21 -20.83 10.44
C GLU A 25 -22.21 -21.98 10.67
N GLY A 26 -21.06 -21.65 11.27
CA GLY A 26 -20.06 -22.60 11.70
C GLY A 26 -18.77 -22.58 10.87
N LYS A 27 -18.32 -23.73 10.42
CA LYS A 27 -17.10 -23.92 9.66
C LYS A 27 -17.36 -24.82 8.46
N THR A 28 -16.93 -24.38 7.28
CA THR A 28 -16.91 -25.24 6.09
C THR A 28 -15.48 -25.53 5.66
N ASN A 29 -15.21 -26.78 5.28
CA ASN A 29 -13.96 -27.22 4.67
C ASN A 29 -14.07 -27.40 3.15
N LYS A 30 -15.21 -26.99 2.58
CA LYS A 30 -15.46 -26.97 1.14
C LYS A 30 -15.65 -25.53 0.68
N PHE A 31 -15.25 -25.27 -0.54
CA PHE A 31 -15.57 -23.99 -1.18
C PHE A 31 -17.04 -23.98 -1.62
N GLU A 32 -17.78 -23.02 -1.15
CA GLU A 32 -19.18 -22.78 -1.49
C GLU A 32 -19.33 -21.42 -2.17
N GLU A 33 -20.19 -21.35 -3.19
CA GLU A 33 -20.41 -20.11 -3.94
C GLU A 33 -21.17 -19.10 -3.09
N ILE A 34 -20.63 -17.88 -2.98
CA ILE A 34 -21.35 -16.72 -2.44
C ILE A 34 -22.34 -16.26 -3.50
N LYS A 35 -23.63 -16.37 -3.20
CA LYS A 35 -24.69 -15.99 -4.13
C LYS A 35 -24.80 -14.48 -4.21
N LEU A 36 -24.36 -13.92 -5.31
CA LEU A 36 -24.48 -12.50 -5.64
C LEU A 36 -24.90 -12.36 -7.11
N ASN A 37 -25.75 -11.40 -7.41
CA ASN A 37 -26.19 -11.16 -8.80
C ASN A 37 -25.21 -10.26 -9.58
N GLU A 38 -24.11 -9.85 -8.96
CA GLU A 38 -23.09 -8.97 -9.55
C GLU A 38 -21.83 -9.76 -9.85
N LEU A 39 -21.16 -9.39 -10.93
CA LEU A 39 -19.83 -9.92 -11.26
C LEU A 39 -18.76 -9.22 -10.40
N ILE A 40 -17.95 -10.02 -9.76
CA ILE A 40 -16.87 -9.53 -8.89
C ILE A 40 -15.56 -9.44 -9.67
N GLY A 41 -14.90 -8.29 -9.56
CA GLY A 41 -13.59 -8.03 -10.18
C GLY A 41 -12.42 -8.17 -9.22
N LYS A 42 -12.66 -7.98 -7.90
CA LYS A 42 -11.61 -8.10 -6.87
C LYS A 42 -12.21 -8.55 -5.54
N ILE A 43 -11.42 -9.28 -4.76
CA ILE A 43 -11.77 -9.76 -3.42
C ILE A 43 -10.69 -9.37 -2.42
N SER A 44 -11.07 -9.12 -1.18
CA SER A 44 -10.14 -8.95 -0.06
C SER A 44 -10.74 -9.55 1.21
N ALA A 45 -9.92 -10.25 1.98
CA ALA A 45 -10.32 -10.89 3.23
C ALA A 45 -9.50 -10.31 4.39
N GLY A 46 -10.19 -9.73 5.36
CA GLY A 46 -9.62 -9.42 6.67
C GLY A 46 -9.60 -10.65 7.59
N ASP A 47 -9.33 -10.45 8.88
CA ASP A 47 -9.34 -11.57 9.84
C ASP A 47 -10.71 -12.26 9.90
N ASN A 48 -11.78 -11.48 10.01
CA ASN A 48 -13.13 -11.98 10.19
C ASN A 48 -14.18 -11.24 9.36
N HIS A 49 -13.80 -10.50 8.32
CA HIS A 49 -14.73 -9.87 7.40
C HIS A 49 -14.22 -9.99 5.95
N SER A 50 -15.13 -9.83 5.03
CA SER A 50 -14.89 -10.00 3.59
C SER A 50 -15.36 -8.76 2.84
N VAL A 51 -14.60 -8.39 1.83
CA VAL A 51 -14.86 -7.25 0.96
C VAL A 51 -14.79 -7.70 -0.49
N LEU A 52 -15.83 -7.41 -1.24
CA LEU A 52 -15.92 -7.73 -2.66
C LEU A 52 -16.10 -6.43 -3.45
N LEU A 53 -15.34 -6.28 -4.52
CA LEU A 53 -15.46 -5.18 -5.46
C LEU A 53 -16.05 -5.71 -6.76
N THR A 54 -17.16 -5.15 -7.19
CA THR A 54 -17.78 -5.51 -8.47
C THR A 54 -17.00 -4.92 -9.64
N THR A 55 -17.22 -5.47 -10.83
CA THR A 55 -16.68 -4.91 -12.08
C THR A 55 -17.24 -3.51 -12.43
N LYS A 56 -18.28 -3.07 -11.70
CA LYS A 56 -18.90 -1.74 -11.82
C LYS A 56 -18.38 -0.73 -10.79
N GLY A 57 -17.39 -1.09 -9.96
CA GLY A 57 -16.85 -0.20 -8.94
C GLY A 57 -17.70 -0.08 -7.67
N GLU A 58 -18.61 -1.01 -7.42
CA GLU A 58 -19.44 -1.09 -6.22
C GLU A 58 -18.85 -2.06 -5.21
N ILE A 59 -19.07 -1.83 -3.90
CA ILE A 59 -18.50 -2.65 -2.82
C ILE A 59 -19.61 -3.39 -2.10
N TYR A 60 -19.35 -4.66 -1.80
CA TYR A 60 -20.13 -5.50 -0.90
C TYR A 60 -19.26 -5.95 0.27
N THR A 61 -19.80 -5.86 1.49
CA THR A 61 -19.10 -6.25 2.72
C THR A 61 -19.97 -7.16 3.58
N PHE A 62 -19.34 -8.09 4.30
CA PHE A 62 -20.00 -9.01 5.23
C PHE A 62 -19.00 -9.62 6.21
N GLY A 63 -19.49 -10.21 7.29
CA GLY A 63 -18.71 -10.78 8.38
C GLY A 63 -18.76 -9.95 9.66
N TYR A 64 -17.67 -9.92 10.39
CA TYR A 64 -17.51 -9.21 11.65
C TYR A 64 -17.52 -7.69 11.45
N ASN A 65 -18.25 -6.97 12.35
CA ASN A 65 -18.47 -5.54 12.20
C ASN A 65 -18.45 -4.73 13.51
N VAL A 66 -18.03 -5.33 14.62
CA VAL A 66 -18.08 -4.64 15.93
C VAL A 66 -17.25 -3.35 15.97
N LYS A 67 -16.25 -3.23 15.12
CA LYS A 67 -15.44 -2.02 14.98
C LYS A 67 -15.89 -1.11 13.82
N GLY A 68 -16.90 -1.51 13.03
CA GLY A 68 -17.40 -0.77 11.87
C GLY A 68 -16.67 -1.08 10.57
N GLN A 69 -15.92 -2.19 10.50
CA GLN A 69 -15.08 -2.54 9.36
C GLN A 69 -15.83 -2.84 8.06
N LEU A 70 -17.14 -3.03 8.12
CA LEU A 70 -17.98 -3.19 6.94
C LEU A 70 -18.36 -1.85 6.27
N GLY A 71 -18.20 -0.72 6.96
CA GLY A 71 -18.49 0.61 6.42
C GLY A 71 -19.95 0.88 6.05
N ASN A 72 -20.89 0.09 6.60
CA ASN A 72 -22.31 0.11 6.26
C ASN A 72 -23.16 0.97 7.21
N GLY A 73 -22.54 1.79 8.06
CA GLY A 73 -23.21 2.72 8.97
C GLY A 73 -23.64 2.14 10.30
N ASN A 74 -23.24 0.92 10.64
CA ASN A 74 -23.56 0.27 11.93
C ASN A 74 -22.41 -0.65 12.39
N ASN A 75 -22.59 -1.29 13.57
CA ASN A 75 -21.62 -2.21 14.18
C ASN A 75 -22.16 -3.64 14.28
N LYS A 76 -23.10 -4.03 13.43
CA LYS A 76 -23.71 -5.37 13.47
C LYS A 76 -23.02 -6.28 12.45
N ASN A 77 -22.67 -7.49 12.89
CA ASN A 77 -22.20 -8.54 12.00
C ASN A 77 -23.30 -8.93 11.01
N THR A 78 -22.92 -9.35 9.82
CA THR A 78 -23.86 -9.85 8.82
C THR A 78 -23.22 -10.97 7.99
N ASN A 79 -23.96 -12.03 7.76
CA ASN A 79 -23.59 -13.09 6.82
C ASN A 79 -24.12 -12.84 5.40
N ILE A 80 -24.85 -11.73 5.20
CA ILE A 80 -25.39 -11.36 3.89
C ILE A 80 -24.48 -10.31 3.26
N PRO A 81 -23.90 -10.59 2.08
CA PRO A 81 -23.15 -9.59 1.34
C PRO A 81 -24.00 -8.34 1.12
N THR A 82 -23.65 -7.26 1.79
CA THR A 82 -24.41 -6.02 1.81
C THR A 82 -23.67 -4.95 1.02
N LYS A 83 -24.38 -4.34 0.06
CA LYS A 83 -23.83 -3.23 -0.72
C LYS A 83 -23.62 -2.01 0.18
N VAL A 84 -22.43 -1.44 0.12
CA VAL A 84 -22.09 -0.20 0.85
C VAL A 84 -22.69 1.00 0.12
N SER A 85 -23.51 1.77 0.82
CA SER A 85 -24.15 2.97 0.27
C SER A 85 -23.24 4.20 0.38
N GLY A 86 -23.41 5.16 -0.55
CA GLY A 86 -22.67 6.43 -0.54
C GLY A 86 -21.23 6.36 -1.07
N ILE A 87 -20.77 5.17 -1.43
CA ILE A 87 -19.46 4.93 -2.04
C ILE A 87 -19.66 4.29 -3.43
N ARG A 88 -18.95 4.79 -4.42
CA ARG A 88 -18.99 4.32 -5.81
C ARG A 88 -17.68 4.60 -6.52
N ASP A 89 -17.56 4.09 -7.73
CA ASP A 89 -16.39 4.29 -8.59
C ASP A 89 -15.09 3.83 -7.93
N ILE A 90 -15.15 2.69 -7.23
CA ILE A 90 -14.00 2.10 -6.55
C ILE A 90 -13.20 1.25 -7.52
N MET A 91 -11.87 1.40 -7.47
CA MET A 91 -10.93 0.65 -8.32
C MET A 91 -10.09 -0.35 -7.53
N ASP A 92 -9.93 -0.17 -6.21
CA ASP A 92 -9.16 -1.08 -5.38
C ASP A 92 -9.71 -1.18 -3.97
N ILE A 93 -9.52 -2.34 -3.32
CA ILE A 93 -9.96 -2.68 -1.98
C ILE A 93 -8.88 -3.41 -1.21
N SER A 94 -8.73 -3.13 0.08
CA SER A 94 -7.86 -3.88 0.98
C SER A 94 -8.46 -3.98 2.37
N ALA A 95 -8.54 -5.20 2.90
CA ALA A 95 -9.03 -5.50 4.23
C ALA A 95 -7.86 -5.91 5.14
N GLY A 96 -7.72 -5.24 6.28
CA GLY A 96 -6.81 -5.61 7.34
C GLY A 96 -7.49 -6.44 8.41
N LYS A 97 -6.98 -6.43 9.65
CA LYS A 97 -7.59 -7.20 10.75
C LYS A 97 -9.04 -6.78 11.01
N ASN A 98 -9.24 -5.51 11.34
CA ASN A 98 -10.54 -4.91 11.66
C ASN A 98 -10.72 -3.55 10.98
N GLN A 99 -10.05 -3.29 9.88
CA GLN A 99 -10.19 -2.10 9.05
C GLN A 99 -10.35 -2.48 7.58
N THR A 100 -10.96 -1.59 6.84
CA THR A 100 -11.08 -1.68 5.37
C THR A 100 -10.66 -0.37 4.74
N ILE A 101 -9.80 -0.43 3.74
CA ILE A 101 -9.39 0.71 2.93
C ILE A 101 -9.80 0.48 1.49
N ILE A 102 -10.22 1.54 0.84
CA ILE A 102 -10.62 1.54 -0.56
C ILE A 102 -9.98 2.70 -1.30
N LEU A 103 -9.70 2.48 -2.57
CA LEU A 103 -9.19 3.47 -3.50
C LEU A 103 -10.24 3.74 -4.58
N SER A 104 -10.65 5.00 -4.72
CA SER A 104 -11.58 5.42 -5.77
C SER A 104 -10.86 5.66 -7.11
N SER A 105 -11.62 5.67 -8.21
CA SER A 105 -11.13 6.01 -9.55
C SER A 105 -10.54 7.43 -9.62
N ASN A 106 -10.99 8.33 -8.73
CA ASN A 106 -10.45 9.68 -8.56
C ASN A 106 -9.14 9.71 -7.74
N LYS A 107 -8.53 8.53 -7.45
CA LYS A 107 -7.25 8.41 -6.74
C LYS A 107 -7.29 8.81 -5.27
N ILE A 108 -8.47 8.85 -4.67
CA ILE A 108 -8.73 9.23 -3.27
C ILE A 108 -8.91 7.96 -2.44
N LEU A 109 -8.36 7.96 -1.23
CA LEU A 109 -8.51 6.88 -0.26
C LEU A 109 -9.62 7.17 0.73
N TYR A 110 -10.34 6.11 1.09
CA TYR A 110 -11.30 6.08 2.19
C TYR A 110 -11.02 4.87 3.08
N SER A 111 -11.29 5.00 4.37
CA SER A 111 -11.10 3.94 5.35
C SER A 111 -12.27 3.85 6.33
N THR A 112 -12.49 2.66 6.90
CA THR A 112 -13.51 2.39 7.92
C THR A 112 -13.04 1.26 8.85
N GLY A 113 -13.63 1.16 10.04
CA GLY A 113 -13.34 0.11 11.03
C GLY A 113 -12.59 0.61 12.25
N SER A 114 -11.74 -0.25 12.79
CA SER A 114 -10.85 0.03 13.94
C SER A 114 -9.86 1.14 13.61
N ASN A 115 -9.57 1.99 14.63
CA ASN A 115 -8.63 3.09 14.51
C ASN A 115 -7.82 3.35 15.79
N GLU A 116 -7.81 2.40 16.73
CA GLU A 116 -7.15 2.56 18.03
C GLU A 116 -5.62 2.76 17.90
N GLN A 117 -5.04 2.32 16.78
CA GLN A 117 -3.63 2.49 16.46
C GLN A 117 -3.40 3.55 15.37
N GLY A 118 -4.45 4.28 14.94
CA GLY A 118 -4.38 5.23 13.83
C GLY A 118 -4.46 4.57 12.45
N GLU A 119 -4.90 3.30 12.39
CA GLU A 119 -4.91 2.51 11.17
C GLU A 119 -5.83 3.05 10.08
N LEU A 120 -6.78 3.94 10.40
CA LEU A 120 -7.60 4.60 9.38
C LEU A 120 -6.90 5.77 8.67
N GLY A 121 -5.84 6.33 9.26
CA GLY A 121 -5.07 7.42 8.63
C GLY A 121 -5.79 8.77 8.55
N ILE A 122 -6.84 8.98 9.32
CA ILE A 122 -7.75 10.15 9.25
C ILE A 122 -7.42 11.26 10.27
N GLY A 123 -6.29 11.15 10.98
CA GLY A 123 -5.83 12.13 11.96
C GLY A 123 -6.39 11.96 13.38
N THR A 124 -7.23 10.96 13.61
CA THR A 124 -7.81 10.61 14.93
C THR A 124 -7.53 9.14 15.26
N ASP A 125 -7.98 8.69 16.43
CA ASP A 125 -7.97 7.31 16.89
C ASP A 125 -9.40 6.73 17.09
N GLU A 126 -10.40 7.42 16.60
CA GLU A 126 -11.79 6.97 16.67
C GLU A 126 -12.14 5.97 15.57
N ASN A 127 -12.79 4.86 15.95
CA ASN A 127 -13.36 3.91 14.99
C ASN A 127 -14.42 4.59 14.11
N LYS A 128 -14.54 4.17 12.87
CA LYS A 128 -15.55 4.68 11.93
C LYS A 128 -16.41 3.55 11.39
N VAL A 129 -17.72 3.79 11.36
CA VAL A 129 -18.72 2.84 10.82
C VAL A 129 -19.10 3.15 9.37
N LEU A 130 -18.62 4.29 8.85
CA LEU A 130 -18.75 4.72 7.46
C LEU A 130 -17.37 4.98 6.88
N PHE A 131 -17.21 4.74 5.60
CA PHE A 131 -15.98 5.10 4.89
C PHE A 131 -15.71 6.60 4.99
N THR A 132 -14.58 6.94 5.57
CA THR A 132 -14.12 8.31 5.83
C THR A 132 -12.91 8.59 4.96
N GLN A 133 -12.90 9.73 4.28
CA GLN A 133 -11.80 10.12 3.40
C GLN A 133 -10.50 10.39 4.19
N ILE A 134 -9.39 9.85 3.68
CA ILE A 134 -8.03 10.19 4.12
C ILE A 134 -7.60 11.44 3.37
N LYS A 135 -7.64 12.62 4.04
CA LYS A 135 -7.46 13.93 3.40
C LYS A 135 -6.01 14.37 3.23
N THR A 136 -5.08 13.68 3.85
CA THR A 136 -3.66 14.08 3.93
C THR A 136 -2.83 13.60 2.74
N ILE A 137 -3.38 12.70 1.93
CA ILE A 137 -2.74 12.18 0.71
C ILE A 137 -3.76 12.04 -0.41
N ASP A 138 -3.29 12.17 -1.62
CA ASP A 138 -4.07 12.01 -2.85
C ASP A 138 -3.22 11.36 -3.96
N ASN A 139 -3.81 11.22 -5.13
CA ASN A 139 -3.17 10.67 -6.32
C ASN A 139 -2.57 9.26 -6.11
N MET A 140 -3.29 8.43 -5.36
CA MET A 140 -2.86 7.08 -5.02
C MET A 140 -3.06 6.09 -6.18
N MET A 141 -2.11 5.17 -6.33
CA MET A 141 -2.08 4.12 -7.36
C MET A 141 -2.48 2.76 -6.83
N SER A 142 -2.06 2.42 -5.61
CA SER A 142 -2.27 1.09 -5.00
C SER A 142 -2.32 1.18 -3.48
N ILE A 143 -2.98 0.21 -2.86
CA ILE A 143 -3.16 0.09 -1.41
C ILE A 143 -2.94 -1.35 -0.94
N SER A 144 -2.44 -1.49 0.29
CA SER A 144 -2.35 -2.77 0.98
C SER A 144 -2.53 -2.57 2.48
N SER A 145 -3.31 -3.44 3.10
CA SER A 145 -3.58 -3.43 4.54
C SER A 145 -2.92 -4.63 5.21
N GLY A 146 -2.20 -4.37 6.30
CA GLY A 146 -1.74 -5.39 7.22
C GLY A 146 -2.70 -5.56 8.40
N ASN A 147 -2.21 -6.08 9.51
CA ASN A 147 -2.99 -6.31 10.72
C ASN A 147 -3.63 -5.00 11.23
N THR A 148 -2.81 -4.05 11.64
CA THR A 148 -3.19 -2.75 12.22
C THR A 148 -2.45 -1.59 11.57
N TYR A 149 -1.99 -1.76 10.35
CA TYR A 149 -1.28 -0.75 9.56
C TYR A 149 -1.65 -0.85 8.08
N ASN A 150 -1.34 0.18 7.33
CA ASN A 150 -1.61 0.23 5.91
C ASN A 150 -0.44 0.87 5.16
N VAL A 151 -0.34 0.51 3.89
CA VAL A 151 0.64 1.05 2.96
C VAL A 151 -0.10 1.47 1.68
N ALA A 152 0.30 2.60 1.11
CA ALA A 152 -0.17 3.05 -0.18
C ALA A 152 0.97 3.57 -1.04
N ILE A 153 0.84 3.39 -2.34
CA ILE A 153 1.79 3.90 -3.33
C ILE A 153 1.10 5.00 -4.14
N ARG A 154 1.77 6.13 -4.27
CA ARG A 154 1.34 7.25 -5.11
C ARG A 154 1.82 7.07 -6.56
N TYR A 155 1.18 7.72 -7.51
CA TYR A 155 1.52 7.60 -8.95
C TYR A 155 2.95 8.04 -9.30
N ASP A 156 3.60 8.86 -8.48
CA ASP A 156 5.00 9.25 -8.62
C ASP A 156 5.99 8.26 -7.99
N GLY A 157 5.48 7.12 -7.49
CA GLY A 157 6.25 6.06 -6.86
C GLY A 157 6.53 6.28 -5.37
N GLU A 158 6.03 7.37 -4.75
CA GLU A 158 6.18 7.55 -3.31
C GLU A 158 5.34 6.55 -2.52
N VAL A 159 5.93 6.03 -1.46
CA VAL A 159 5.29 5.05 -0.56
C VAL A 159 4.91 5.73 0.75
N TYR A 160 3.70 5.50 1.18
CA TYR A 160 3.16 6.00 2.44
C TYR A 160 2.72 4.85 3.32
N ALA A 161 2.91 4.97 4.65
CA ALA A 161 2.39 4.03 5.63
C ALA A 161 1.82 4.75 6.85
N TRP A 162 0.89 4.10 7.53
CA TRP A 162 0.26 4.61 8.75
C TRP A 162 -0.35 3.47 9.58
N GLY A 163 -0.70 3.76 10.83
CA GLY A 163 -1.20 2.81 11.81
C GLY A 163 -0.15 2.38 12.82
N ASP A 164 -0.15 1.12 13.18
CA ASP A 164 0.70 0.56 14.24
C ASP A 164 2.18 0.50 13.84
N TYR A 165 3.02 1.18 14.62
CA TYR A 165 4.46 1.16 14.46
C TYR A 165 5.09 -0.22 14.72
N TYR A 166 4.61 -0.93 15.74
CA TYR A 166 5.24 -2.19 16.19
C TYR A 166 5.07 -3.34 15.21
N HIS A 167 4.03 -3.30 14.36
CA HIS A 167 3.65 -4.40 13.49
C HIS A 167 3.85 -4.13 11.98
N GLY A 168 4.41 -2.99 11.58
CA GLY A 168 4.59 -2.81 10.15
C GLY A 168 5.20 -1.51 9.67
N ILE A 169 5.11 -0.43 10.44
CA ILE A 169 5.68 0.85 10.01
C ILE A 169 7.07 1.01 10.61
N GLN A 170 8.05 0.31 10.06
CA GLN A 170 9.45 0.53 10.39
C GLN A 170 9.98 1.69 9.54
N ASN A 171 10.89 2.50 10.10
CA ASN A 171 11.50 3.71 9.49
C ASN A 171 10.77 5.04 9.66
N ILE A 172 9.77 5.15 10.52
CA ILE A 172 9.32 6.46 10.97
C ILE A 172 10.22 6.90 12.14
N LYS A 173 10.81 8.07 12.03
CA LYS A 173 11.74 8.65 13.03
C LYS A 173 11.19 8.68 14.47
N THR A 174 9.88 8.67 14.62
CA THR A 174 9.19 8.86 15.90
C THR A 174 8.99 7.58 16.71
N LYS A 175 9.12 6.38 16.12
CA LYS A 175 8.82 5.10 16.78
C LYS A 175 7.44 5.06 17.49
N THR A 176 6.46 5.74 16.94
CA THR A 176 5.09 5.83 17.47
C THR A 176 4.10 5.52 16.36
N ASN A 177 2.90 5.08 16.74
CA ASN A 177 1.80 4.87 15.80
C ASN A 177 1.48 6.16 15.04
N SER A 178 1.19 6.05 13.76
CA SER A 178 0.83 7.21 12.95
C SER A 178 -0.66 7.24 12.64
N ARG A 179 -1.33 8.31 13.02
CA ARG A 179 -2.74 8.57 12.73
C ARG A 179 -2.99 9.16 11.33
N ILE A 180 -1.91 9.46 10.62
CA ILE A 180 -1.95 9.98 9.24
C ILE A 180 -0.92 9.24 8.39
N PRO A 181 -1.13 9.10 7.08
CA PRO A 181 -0.12 8.60 6.18
C PRO A 181 1.19 9.39 6.27
N VAL A 182 2.28 8.66 6.47
CA VAL A 182 3.64 9.20 6.51
C VAL A 182 4.44 8.60 5.38
N LYS A 183 5.13 9.44 4.64
CA LYS A 183 6.00 9.00 3.56
C LYS A 183 7.14 8.14 4.11
N ILE A 184 7.35 6.98 3.51
CA ILE A 184 8.42 6.06 3.86
C ILE A 184 9.60 6.27 2.90
N GLY A 185 10.81 6.23 3.45
CA GLY A 185 12.04 6.36 2.67
C GLY A 185 12.57 7.78 2.65
N ASN A 186 13.75 7.93 2.09
CA ASN A 186 14.37 9.24 1.89
C ASN A 186 13.71 9.95 0.72
N ASP A 187 13.64 11.29 0.79
CA ASP A 187 12.93 12.13 -0.19
C ASP A 187 13.52 12.10 -1.62
N SER A 188 14.73 11.59 -1.78
CA SER A 188 15.36 11.42 -3.08
C SER A 188 16.56 10.47 -2.99
N SER A 189 16.79 9.70 -4.04
CA SER A 189 18.14 9.18 -4.30
C SER A 189 18.97 10.35 -4.81
N TYR A 190 20.11 10.58 -4.19
CA TYR A 190 21.02 11.65 -4.60
C TYR A 190 22.48 11.19 -4.45
N ALA A 191 23.31 11.70 -5.28
CA ALA A 191 24.75 11.61 -5.05
C ALA A 191 25.12 12.43 -3.81
N ASN A 192 25.92 11.88 -2.92
CA ASN A 192 26.33 12.58 -1.69
C ASN A 192 27.14 13.84 -2.01
N GLU A 193 27.67 13.94 -3.22
CA GLU A 193 28.37 15.11 -3.72
C GLU A 193 27.69 15.63 -4.99
N LYS A 194 27.35 16.92 -5.01
CA LYS A 194 26.75 17.59 -6.17
C LYS A 194 27.78 18.01 -7.21
N GLU A 195 29.00 18.26 -6.77
CA GLU A 195 30.13 18.66 -7.61
C GLU A 195 31.36 17.88 -7.20
N ILE A 196 32.06 17.32 -8.18
CA ILE A 196 33.30 16.57 -8.00
C ILE A 196 34.35 17.16 -8.90
N THR A 197 35.47 17.58 -8.31
CA THR A 197 36.66 17.98 -9.07
C THR A 197 37.64 16.83 -9.07
N LEU A 198 38.05 16.40 -10.26
CA LEU A 198 39.04 15.35 -10.45
C LEU A 198 40.21 15.84 -11.32
N ASN A 199 41.41 15.42 -10.98
CA ASN A 199 42.52 15.53 -11.89
C ASN A 199 42.38 14.59 -13.09
N VAL A 200 42.93 14.93 -14.23
CA VAL A 200 42.93 14.02 -15.37
C VAL A 200 43.62 12.70 -14.97
N ASN A 201 43.01 11.59 -15.35
CA ASN A 201 43.40 10.22 -14.96
C ASN A 201 43.20 9.87 -13.47
N SER A 202 42.61 10.75 -12.67
CA SER A 202 42.15 10.38 -11.33
C SER A 202 40.69 9.87 -11.35
N SER A 203 40.34 9.08 -10.35
CA SER A 203 38.98 8.50 -10.25
C SER A 203 38.41 8.70 -8.87
N LYS A 204 37.09 8.81 -8.80
CA LYS A 204 36.33 8.87 -7.57
C LYS A 204 35.03 8.07 -7.69
N GLN A 205 34.69 7.31 -6.64
CA GLN A 205 33.43 6.62 -6.52
C GLN A 205 32.33 7.61 -6.12
N ILE A 206 31.19 7.56 -6.82
CA ILE A 206 29.97 8.26 -6.39
C ILE A 206 29.31 7.41 -5.31
N GLU A 207 29.02 8.03 -4.17
CA GLU A 207 28.15 7.47 -3.16
C GLU A 207 26.72 7.97 -3.41
N ILE A 208 25.78 7.04 -3.52
CA ILE A 208 24.36 7.33 -3.72
C ILE A 208 23.58 6.92 -2.48
N THR A 209 22.77 7.85 -1.98
CA THR A 209 21.75 7.53 -0.97
C THR A 209 20.47 7.14 -1.71
N PRO A 210 20.02 5.88 -1.60
CA PRO A 210 18.79 5.42 -2.26
C PRO A 210 17.58 6.23 -1.85
N LYS A 211 16.66 6.46 -2.80
CA LYS A 211 15.37 7.14 -2.53
C LYS A 211 14.52 6.38 -1.52
N TYR A 212 14.62 5.05 -1.51
CA TYR A 212 13.90 4.18 -0.60
C TYR A 212 14.87 3.19 0.05
N THR A 213 15.03 3.26 1.36
CA THR A 213 15.71 2.23 2.15
C THR A 213 14.66 1.33 2.78
N PHE A 214 14.37 0.20 2.15
CA PHE A 214 13.66 -0.88 2.82
C PHE A 214 14.72 -1.75 3.52
N ASN A 215 14.68 -1.85 4.85
CA ASN A 215 15.59 -2.69 5.64
C ASN A 215 15.45 -4.21 5.38
N VAL A 216 14.92 -4.61 4.23
CA VAL A 216 14.66 -6.01 3.86
C VAL A 216 15.79 -6.58 3.01
N PHE A 217 16.64 -5.75 2.39
CA PHE A 217 17.74 -6.19 1.54
C PHE A 217 19.09 -5.93 2.21
N LYS A 218 20.02 -6.87 2.04
CA LYS A 218 21.42 -6.66 2.44
C LYS A 218 22.00 -5.54 1.61
N GLU A 219 22.87 -4.72 2.20
CA GLU A 219 23.52 -3.57 1.55
C GLU A 219 24.14 -3.91 0.16
N ASP A 220 24.61 -5.14 -0.02
CA ASP A 220 25.23 -5.60 -1.26
C ASP A 220 24.25 -5.78 -2.45
N GLU A 221 22.96 -5.87 -2.21
CA GLU A 221 21.93 -6.07 -3.25
C GLU A 221 21.32 -4.75 -3.76
N MET A 222 21.49 -3.65 -3.02
CA MET A 222 20.87 -2.35 -3.33
C MET A 222 21.55 -1.56 -4.44
N TYR A 223 22.82 -1.87 -4.77
CA TYR A 223 23.61 -1.09 -5.72
C TYR A 223 23.48 -1.55 -7.18
N ASN A 224 22.75 -2.63 -7.43
CA ASN A 224 22.65 -3.21 -8.78
C ASN A 224 21.60 -2.54 -9.69
N ASP A 225 20.76 -1.65 -9.16
CA ASP A 225 19.66 -1.04 -9.91
C ASP A 225 19.95 0.40 -10.40
N PHE A 226 21.14 0.92 -10.15
CA PHE A 226 21.53 2.24 -10.66
C PHE A 226 22.28 2.10 -11.97
N SER A 227 21.84 2.82 -12.98
CA SER A 227 22.60 3.05 -14.20
C SER A 227 23.24 4.43 -14.15
N TYR A 228 24.48 4.51 -14.62
CA TYR A 228 25.24 5.74 -14.64
C TYR A 228 25.61 6.08 -16.08
N GLU A 229 25.41 7.33 -16.45
CA GLU A 229 25.71 7.86 -17.77
C GLU A 229 26.38 9.22 -17.65
N THR A 230 27.39 9.49 -18.44
CA THR A 230 27.96 10.83 -18.57
C THR A 230 27.51 11.48 -19.87
N ILE A 231 27.27 12.80 -19.83
CA ILE A 231 26.87 13.55 -21.03
C ILE A 231 28.06 13.72 -22.00
N ASN A 232 29.29 13.70 -21.49
CA ASN A 232 30.49 13.83 -22.34
C ASN A 232 31.61 12.91 -21.87
N GLU A 233 31.76 11.79 -22.51
CA GLU A 233 32.76 10.77 -22.21
C GLU A 233 34.23 11.23 -22.53
N GLU A 234 34.41 12.26 -23.34
CA GLU A 234 35.75 12.83 -23.58
C GLU A 234 36.27 13.58 -22.36
N ILE A 235 35.35 14.14 -21.52
CA ILE A 235 35.73 14.88 -20.33
C ILE A 235 35.79 13.94 -19.12
N ALA A 236 34.82 13.08 -18.94
CA ALA A 236 34.83 12.09 -17.88
C ALA A 236 34.06 10.82 -18.29
N LYS A 237 34.48 9.67 -17.80
CA LYS A 237 33.80 8.38 -17.94
C LYS A 237 33.23 7.93 -16.60
N VAL A 238 32.11 7.26 -16.64
CA VAL A 238 31.53 6.60 -15.47
C VAL A 238 31.31 5.11 -15.79
N ASN A 239 31.69 4.25 -14.86
CA ASN A 239 31.43 2.81 -15.00
C ASN A 239 30.09 2.38 -14.34
N ALA A 240 29.70 1.13 -14.57
CA ALA A 240 28.47 0.56 -14.02
C ALA A 240 28.40 0.56 -12.48
N LYS A 241 29.50 0.77 -11.78
CA LYS A 241 29.57 0.89 -10.32
C LYS A 241 29.55 2.34 -9.83
N GLY A 242 29.39 3.32 -10.73
CA GLY A 242 29.39 4.75 -10.37
C GLY A 242 30.79 5.34 -10.12
N THR A 243 31.88 4.70 -10.57
CA THR A 243 33.20 5.30 -10.48
C THR A 243 33.43 6.28 -11.65
N ILE A 244 33.64 7.54 -11.34
CA ILE A 244 33.96 8.59 -12.32
C ILE A 244 35.47 8.68 -12.51
N THR A 245 35.93 8.75 -13.75
CA THR A 245 37.35 8.96 -14.11
C THR A 245 37.46 10.19 -15.02
N GLY A 246 38.24 11.17 -14.62
CA GLY A 246 38.57 12.35 -15.43
C GLY A 246 39.42 11.97 -16.63
N GLN A 247 39.01 12.36 -17.85
CA GLN A 247 39.69 12.06 -19.09
C GLN A 247 40.38 13.29 -19.66
N LYS A 248 39.75 14.46 -19.57
CA LYS A 248 40.22 15.73 -20.15
C LYS A 248 39.76 16.89 -19.27
N VAL A 249 40.43 18.00 -19.33
CA VAL A 249 40.02 19.23 -18.64
C VAL A 249 38.68 19.73 -19.22
N GLY A 250 37.70 19.92 -18.37
CA GLY A 250 36.39 20.40 -18.75
C GLY A 250 35.34 20.11 -17.63
N THR A 251 34.09 20.46 -17.89
CA THR A 251 32.95 20.19 -17.02
C THR A 251 31.92 19.32 -17.76
N THR A 252 31.43 18.28 -17.12
CA THR A 252 30.38 17.43 -17.65
C THR A 252 29.43 17.02 -16.52
N TRP A 253 28.31 16.39 -16.87
CA TRP A 253 27.31 15.88 -15.93
C TRP A 253 27.28 14.36 -15.95
N VAL A 254 27.10 13.75 -14.79
CA VAL A 254 26.78 12.33 -14.64
C VAL A 254 25.33 12.23 -14.18
N LYS A 255 24.56 11.36 -14.81
CA LYS A 255 23.17 11.04 -14.50
C LYS A 255 23.09 9.72 -13.77
#